data_0fab207d9b3468443178dbad046bcc80
#
_entry.id   0fab207d9b3468443178dbad046bcc80
#
_cell.length_a   1.000
_cell.length_b   1.000
_cell.length_c   1.000
_cell.angle_alpha   90.00
_cell.angle_beta   90.00
_cell.angle_gamma   90.00
#
_symmetry.space_group_name_H-M   'P 1'
#
loop_
_entity.id
_entity.type
_entity.pdbx_description
1 polymer ?
#
loop_
_entity_poly.entity_id
_entity_poly.type
_entity_poly.pdbx_seq_one_letter_code
_entity_poly.pdbx_strand_id
1 'polypeptide(L)' 'MRIGDRIKILGQEIYGKIVRLHPSEVVIFDEDLKAELCFKITEIEGVICE' A
#
# COMPACT_ATOMS: atom_id res chain seq x y z
N MET A 1 9.94 -4.65 -1.18
CA MET A 1 8.78 -4.05 -0.48
C MET A 1 8.98 -4.20 1.00
N ARG A 2 8.87 -3.12 1.76
CA ARG A 2 9.14 -3.09 3.19
C ARG A 2 8.11 -2.24 3.91
N ILE A 3 7.93 -2.48 5.20
CA ILE A 3 7.13 -1.58 6.05
C ILE A 3 7.73 -0.18 5.98
N GLY A 4 6.88 0.82 5.79
CA GLY A 4 7.30 2.21 5.60
C GLY A 4 7.41 2.65 4.15
N ASP A 5 7.44 1.72 3.21
CA ASP A 5 7.46 2.06 1.79
C ASP A 5 6.12 2.67 1.39
N ARG A 6 6.19 3.64 0.49
CA ARG A 6 5.00 4.24 -0.10
C ARG A 6 4.67 3.53 -1.41
N ILE A 7 3.42 3.12 -1.56
CA ILE A 7 2.98 2.37 -2.73
C ILE A 7 1.73 2.98 -3.35
N LYS A 8 1.48 2.61 -4.60
CA LYS A 8 0.27 2.96 -5.32
C LYS A 8 -0.49 1.69 -5.68
N ILE A 9 -1.80 1.75 -5.56
CA ILE A 9 -2.69 0.62 -5.93
C ILE A 9 -3.01 0.67 -7.42
N LEU A 10 -2.92 -0.49 -8.07
CA LEU A 10 -3.14 -0.63 -9.50
C LEU A 10 -4.57 -0.23 -9.88
N GLY A 11 -4.68 0.62 -10.88
CA GLY A 11 -5.97 1.04 -11.43
C GLY A 11 -6.76 1.99 -10.56
N GLN A 12 -6.19 2.44 -9.44
CA GLN A 12 -6.87 3.37 -8.53
C GLN A 12 -5.90 4.47 -8.10
N GLU A 13 -6.45 5.61 -7.73
CA GLU A 13 -5.67 6.75 -7.23
C GLU A 13 -5.49 6.64 -5.71
N ILE A 14 -5.05 5.47 -5.26
CA ILE A 14 -4.83 5.19 -3.84
C ILE A 14 -3.35 5.06 -3.59
N TYR A 15 -2.84 5.86 -2.66
CA TYR A 15 -1.45 5.86 -2.23
C TYR A 15 -1.41 5.69 -0.72
N GLY A 16 -0.46 4.95 -0.23
CA GLY A 16 -0.32 4.81 1.21
C GLY A 16 1.01 4.19 1.59
N LYS A 17 1.34 4.30 2.88
CA LYS A 17 2.52 3.66 3.44
C LYS A 17 2.17 2.28 3.97
N ILE A 18 3.05 1.32 3.73
CA ILE A 18 2.89 -0.02 4.26
C ILE A 18 3.10 0.02 5.76
N VAL A 19 2.08 -0.41 6.50
CA VAL A 19 2.14 -0.51 7.96
C VAL A 19 2.25 -1.95 8.43
N ARG A 20 1.82 -2.90 7.60
CA ARG A 20 1.98 -4.34 7.86
C ARG A 20 2.22 -5.06 6.55
N LEU A 21 3.00 -6.11 6.60
CA LEU A 21 3.35 -6.90 5.42
C LEU A 21 3.15 -8.38 5.73
N HIS A 22 2.30 -9.03 4.95
CA HIS A 22 2.01 -10.46 5.05
C HIS A 22 2.45 -11.15 3.76
N PRO A 23 2.55 -12.49 3.73
CA PRO A 23 3.03 -13.21 2.55
C PRO A 23 2.28 -12.91 1.25
N SER A 24 0.96 -12.70 1.32
CA SER A 24 0.13 -12.46 0.13
C SER A 24 -0.66 -11.17 0.18
N GLU A 25 -0.57 -10.44 1.28
CA GLU A 25 -1.36 -9.24 1.51
C GLU A 25 -0.53 -8.15 2.14
N VAL A 26 -0.95 -6.92 1.96
CA VAL A 26 -0.30 -5.75 2.54
C VAL A 26 -1.36 -4.83 3.13
N VAL A 27 -1.07 -4.29 4.30
CA VAL A 27 -1.92 -3.29 4.92
C VAL A 27 -1.21 -1.95 4.79
N ILE A 28 -1.91 -0.99 4.22
CA ILE A 28 -1.40 0.36 4.03
C ILE A 28 -2.24 1.36 4.82
N PHE A 29 -1.64 2.48 5.16
CA PHE A 29 -2.34 3.61 5.75
C PHE A 29 -2.61 4.65 4.66
N ASP A 30 -3.88 4.86 4.33
CA ASP A 30 -4.31 5.88 3.38
C ASP A 30 -4.50 7.19 4.13
N GLU A 31 -3.64 8.16 3.84
CA GLU A 31 -3.65 9.46 4.53
C GLU A 31 -4.89 10.30 4.19
N ASP A 32 -5.46 10.12 3.01
CA ASP A 32 -6.67 10.85 2.61
C ASP A 32 -7.88 10.37 3.39
N LEU A 33 -8.01 9.07 3.55
CA LEU A 33 -9.09 8.48 4.32
C LEU A 33 -8.79 8.38 5.80
N LYS A 34 -7.51 8.51 6.17
CA LYS A 34 -7.00 8.31 7.53
C LYS A 34 -7.41 6.95 8.09
N ALA A 35 -7.27 5.93 7.28
CA ALA A 35 -7.67 4.58 7.61
C ALA A 35 -6.69 3.57 7.04
N GLU A 36 -6.60 2.41 7.68
CA GLU A 36 -5.82 1.29 7.17
C GLU A 36 -6.65 0.49 6.17
N LEU A 37 -6.03 0.19 5.04
CA LEU A 37 -6.67 -0.59 3.97
C LEU A 37 -5.81 -1.81 3.67
N CYS A 38 -6.47 -2.94 3.44
CA CYS A 38 -5.79 -4.19 3.13
C CYS A 38 -5.96 -4.51 1.64
N PHE A 39 -4.85 -4.81 0.97
CA PHE A 39 -4.85 -5.18 -0.44
C PHE A 39 -4.01 -6.43 -0.65
N LYS A 40 -4.30 -7.18 -1.70
CA LYS A 40 -3.43 -8.27 -2.14
C LYS A 40 -2.18 -7.68 -2.79
N ILE A 41 -1.06 -8.37 -2.65
CA ILE A 41 0.20 -7.92 -3.25
C ILE A 41 0.06 -7.71 -4.76
N THR A 42 -0.76 -8.54 -5.43
CA THR A 42 -1.02 -8.43 -6.86
C THR A 42 -1.76 -7.15 -7.25
N GLU A 43 -2.40 -6.47 -6.32
CA GLU A 43 -3.12 -5.22 -6.57
C GLU A 43 -2.23 -3.99 -6.47
N ILE A 44 -0.97 -4.15 -6.11
CA ILE A 44 -0.02 -3.06 -5.97
C ILE A 44 0.64 -2.79 -7.32
N GLU A 45 0.56 -1.54 -7.78
CA GLU A 45 1.23 -1.13 -9.01
C GLU A 45 2.73 -1.09 -8.84
N GLY A 46 3.20 -0.55 -7.72
CA GLY A 46 4.61 -0.49 -7.44
C GLY A 46 4.94 0.37 -6.23
N VAL A 47 6.21 0.35 -5.86
CA VAL A 47 6.76 1.19 -4.81
C VAL A 47 7.10 2.55 -5.40
N ILE A 48 6.67 3.61 -4.73
CA ILE A 48 6.97 4.97 -5.15
C ILE A 48 8.31 5.36 -4.53
N CYS A 49 9.28 5.66 -5.38
CA CYS A 49 10.58 6.18 -4.95
C CYS A 49 10.50 7.70 -4.90
N GLU A 50 10.82 8.24 -3.74
CA GLU A 50 10.93 9.69 -3.57
C GLU A 50 12.39 10.13 -3.65
#